data_cdbeec213500990f55c4c21ae9a4d69a
#
_entry.id   cdbeec213500990f55c4c21ae9a4d69a
#
_cell.length_a   1.000
_cell.length_b   1.000
_cell.length_c   1.000
_cell.angle_alpha   90.00
_cell.angle_beta   90.00
_cell.angle_gamma   90.00
#
_symmetry.space_group_name_H-M   'P 1'
#
loop_
_entity.id
_entity.type
_entity.pdbx_description
1 polymer ?
#
loop_
_entity_poly.entity_id
_entity_poly.type
_entity_poly.pdbx_seq_one_letter_code
_entity_poly.pdbx_strand_id
1 'polypeptide(L)' 'MKVGDFIQSSAFVEQNGIVIEVERDFDGPWYQVVWLKVNKGYFGGSRSLPKKEWVRGHEIEVRDIS' A
#
# COMPACT_ATOMS: atom_id res chain seq x y z
N MET A 1 5.96 6.96 -8.09
CA MET A 1 5.81 6.46 -6.72
C MET A 1 7.17 6.04 -6.20
N LYS A 2 7.49 6.40 -5.00
CA LYS A 2 8.83 6.17 -4.45
C LYS A 2 8.75 5.90 -2.96
N VAL A 3 9.86 5.45 -2.39
CA VAL A 3 9.97 5.23 -0.94
C VAL A 3 9.63 6.52 -0.20
N GLY A 4 8.79 6.39 0.82
CA GLY A 4 8.34 7.53 1.61
C GLY A 4 7.01 8.11 1.18
N ASP A 5 6.52 7.73 0.01
CA ASP A 5 5.22 8.25 -0.46
C ASP A 5 4.09 7.64 0.35
N PHE A 6 3.15 8.49 0.73
CA PHE A 6 1.89 8.02 1.28
C PHE A 6 1.00 7.54 0.15
N ILE A 7 0.41 6.39 0.35
CA ILE A 7 -0.44 5.77 -0.66
C ILE A 7 -1.76 5.30 -0.05
N GLN A 8 -2.72 5.07 -0.92
CA GLN A 8 -3.99 4.47 -0.52
C GLN A 8 -4.29 3.34 -1.50
N SER A 9 -5.11 2.39 -1.07
CA SER A 9 -5.54 1.31 -1.93
C SER A 9 -6.50 1.84 -3.00
N SER A 10 -6.32 1.36 -4.23
CA SER A 10 -7.24 1.71 -5.31
C SER A 10 -8.63 1.11 -5.09
N ALA A 11 -8.69 0.01 -4.36
CA ALA A 11 -9.95 -0.69 -4.10
C ALA A 11 -10.64 -0.21 -2.82
N PHE A 12 -9.86 0.19 -1.83
CA PHE A 12 -10.41 0.55 -0.51
C PHE A 12 -9.89 1.92 -0.10
N VAL A 13 -10.74 2.93 -0.25
CA VAL A 13 -10.36 4.33 -0.02
C VAL A 13 -9.80 4.57 1.37
N GLU A 14 -10.31 3.84 2.35
CA GLU A 14 -9.89 4.01 3.74
C GLU A 14 -8.58 3.31 4.07
N GLN A 15 -8.11 2.46 3.18
CA GLN A 15 -6.88 1.72 3.41
C GLN A 15 -5.69 2.53 2.92
N ASN A 16 -4.82 2.88 3.83
CA ASN A 16 -3.67 3.71 3.48
C ASN A 16 -2.39 3.22 4.17
N GLY A 17 -1.28 3.62 3.60
CA GLY A 17 0.02 3.21 4.09
C GLY A 17 1.13 4.03 3.49
N ILE A 18 2.33 3.47 3.57
CA ILE A 18 3.55 4.15 3.13
C ILE A 18 4.41 3.15 2.33
N VAL A 19 5.02 3.64 1.26
CA VAL A 19 5.96 2.83 0.48
C VAL A 19 7.30 2.81 1.20
N ILE A 20 7.81 1.62 1.46
CA ILE A 20 9.09 1.46 2.14
C ILE A 20 10.18 0.87 1.26
N GLU A 21 9.80 0.27 0.12
CA GLU A 21 10.78 -0.30 -0.79
C GLU A 21 10.18 -0.40 -2.18
N VAL A 22 11.04 -0.33 -3.20
CA VAL A 22 10.63 -0.48 -4.60
C VAL A 22 11.59 -1.46 -5.25
N GLU A 23 11.04 -2.47 -5.94
CA GLU A 23 11.82 -3.40 -6.73
C GLU A 23 11.20 -3.53 -8.12
N ARG A 24 12.00 -3.92 -9.10
CA ARG A 24 11.54 -4.06 -10.47
C ARG A 24 11.83 -5.45 -10.99
N ASP A 25 10.89 -5.97 -11.78
CA ASP A 25 11.09 -7.22 -12.50
C ASP A 25 10.64 -7.01 -13.96
N PHE A 26 10.45 -8.09 -14.70
CA PHE A 26 10.06 -8.00 -16.11
C PHE A 26 8.71 -7.32 -16.33
N ASP A 27 7.83 -7.45 -15.34
CA ASP A 27 6.47 -6.93 -15.46
C ASP A 27 6.33 -5.51 -14.89
N GLY A 28 7.41 -4.94 -14.42
CA GLY A 28 7.42 -3.59 -13.89
C GLY A 28 7.70 -3.54 -12.40
N PRO A 29 7.41 -2.39 -11.78
CA PRO A 29 7.75 -2.21 -10.38
C PRO A 29 6.81 -2.93 -9.43
N TRP A 30 7.40 -3.41 -8.34
CA TRP A 30 6.69 -3.87 -7.17
C TRP A 30 6.98 -2.89 -6.03
N TYR A 31 5.98 -2.60 -5.24
CA TYR A 31 6.13 -1.68 -4.11
C TYR A 31 5.86 -2.43 -2.82
N GLN A 32 6.81 -2.38 -1.89
CA GLN A 32 6.54 -2.87 -0.56
C GLN A 32 5.96 -1.73 0.25
N VAL A 33 4.78 -1.94 0.79
CA VAL A 33 4.08 -0.93 1.56
C VAL A 33 3.81 -1.43 2.97
N VAL A 34 3.78 -0.51 3.90
CA VAL A 34 3.33 -0.79 5.25
C VAL A 34 1.94 -0.20 5.37
N TRP A 35 0.94 -1.05 5.57
CA TRP A 35 -0.42 -0.60 5.75
C TRP A 35 -0.60 -0.09 7.18
N LEU A 36 -1.00 1.16 7.31
CA LEU A 36 -1.22 1.80 8.61
C LEU A 36 -2.68 1.75 9.02
N LYS A 37 -3.57 1.69 8.03
CA LYS A 37 -4.99 1.59 8.23
C LYS A 37 -5.57 0.74 7.12
N VAL A 38 -6.41 -0.21 7.46
CA VAL A 38 -7.04 -1.10 6.49
C VAL A 38 -8.54 -1.12 6.65
N ASN A 39 -9.21 -1.45 5.54
CA ASN A 39 -10.64 -1.69 5.56
C ASN A 39 -10.90 -2.96 6.38
N LYS A 40 -11.94 -2.95 7.19
CA LYS A 40 -12.25 -4.08 8.07
C LYS A 40 -12.37 -5.41 7.36
N GLY A 41 -12.85 -5.41 6.14
CA GLY A 41 -13.04 -6.65 5.39
C GLY A 41 -11.77 -7.16 4.72
N TYR A 42 -10.72 -6.35 4.66
CA TYR A 42 -9.54 -6.68 3.88
C TYR A 42 -8.80 -7.90 4.40
N PHE A 43 -8.56 -7.96 5.70
CA PHE A 43 -7.85 -9.07 6.33
C PHE A 43 -8.79 -10.02 7.08
N GLY A 44 -10.06 -9.94 6.80
CA GLY A 44 -11.03 -10.82 7.44
C GLY A 44 -11.18 -10.60 8.92
N GLY A 45 -10.98 -9.40 9.39
CA GLY A 45 -11.12 -9.08 10.80
C GLY A 45 -9.89 -8.39 11.34
N SER A 46 -9.81 -8.27 12.64
CA SER A 46 -8.71 -7.57 13.26
C SER A 46 -7.43 -8.37 13.14
N ARG A 47 -6.38 -7.68 12.79
CA ARG A 47 -5.04 -8.21 12.74
C ARG A 47 -4.10 -7.15 13.25
N SER A 48 -2.91 -7.57 13.63
CA SER A 48 -1.93 -6.59 14.06
C SER A 48 -1.50 -5.72 12.88
N LEU A 49 -1.48 -4.45 13.11
CA LEU A 49 -0.94 -3.44 12.21
C LEU A 49 0.27 -2.81 12.86
N PRO A 50 1.19 -2.28 12.07
CA PRO A 50 1.21 -2.22 10.61
C PRO A 50 1.57 -3.57 9.97
N LYS A 51 1.14 -3.76 8.74
CA LYS A 51 1.43 -4.98 7.99
C LYS A 51 2.15 -4.63 6.69
N LYS A 52 3.22 -5.35 6.37
CA LYS A 52 3.96 -5.18 5.13
C LYS A 52 3.36 -6.04 4.04
N GLU A 53 3.31 -5.50 2.83
CA GLU A 53 2.80 -6.23 1.68
C GLU A 53 3.45 -5.72 0.41
N TRP A 54 3.73 -6.64 -0.53
CA TRP A 54 4.21 -6.26 -1.85
C TRP A 54 3.00 -6.10 -2.78
N VAL A 55 2.92 -4.97 -3.45
CA VAL A 55 1.80 -4.66 -4.35
C VAL A 55 2.30 -4.09 -5.66
N ARG A 56 1.48 -4.22 -6.70
CA ARG A 56 1.73 -3.58 -7.97
C ARG A 56 1.24 -2.14 -7.96
N GLY A 57 1.77 -1.33 -8.85
CA GLY A 57 1.42 0.08 -8.91
C GLY A 57 -0.06 0.35 -9.18
N HIS A 58 -0.73 -0.54 -9.92
CA HIS A 58 -2.14 -0.35 -10.22
C HIS A 58 -3.06 -0.64 -9.03
N GLU A 59 -2.52 -1.25 -7.98
CA GLU A 59 -3.30 -1.58 -6.77
C GLU A 59 -3.29 -0.44 -5.75
N ILE A 60 -2.44 0.55 -5.96
CA ILE A 60 -2.29 1.66 -5.02
C ILE A 60 -2.20 2.99 -5.76
N GLU A 61 -2.51 4.05 -5.05
CA GLU A 61 -2.42 5.41 -5.57
C GLU A 61 -1.67 6.28 -4.59
N VAL A 62 -0.88 7.22 -5.11
CA VAL A 62 -0.22 8.21 -4.25
C VAL A 62 -1.29 9.10 -3.65
N ARG A 63 -1.24 9.25 -2.34
CA ARG A 63 -2.18 10.12 -1.64
C ARG A 63 -1.57 11.50 -1.50
N ASP A 64 -2.27 12.48 -2.03
CA ASP A 64 -1.86 13.86 -1.88
C ASP A 64 -2.34 14.37 -0.53
N ILE A 65 -1.37 14.76 0.30
CA ILE A 65 -1.67 15.21 1.66
C ILE A 65 -1.51 16.72 1.80
N SER A 66 -1.49 17.41 0.71
CA SER A 66 -1.34 18.86 0.79
C SER A 66 -2.54 19.54 1.43
#